data_c3b6ca4c917140e593118f282701c6ea
#
_entry.id   c3b6ca4c917140e593118f282701c6ea
#
_cell.length_a   1.000
_cell.length_b   1.000
_cell.length_c   1.000
_cell.angle_alpha   90.00
_cell.angle_beta   90.00
_cell.angle_gamma   90.00
#
_symmetry.space_group_name_H-M   'P 1'
#
loop_
_entity.id
_entity.type
_entity.pdbx_description
1 polymer ?
#
loop_
_entity_poly.entity_id
_entity_poly.type
_entity_poly.pdbx_seq_one_letter_code
_entity_poly.pdbx_strand_id
1 'polypeptide(L)'
;MYTINLTSRVKLSLGTSTFFMLLNAAQMETSISKSKCPECWRSSELCLCRDIKTQSTKIQVLILQHPQEARNPLTTARLASATLKGSVHRVGLNWRSLSAALGHPAESKDWAVLFLGTLKTSKKLPPLPFQVVTQKGAPVSKELIKGIVILDGNWKQSKTLWWRNSWLLKLKRIVLNPTIPSDWGTLRKQPRIECLSTIESISFSLAQLNESPDISTALDTIFKKHVESMTLAKQL
;
A
#
# COMPACT_ATOMS: atom_id res chain seq x y z
N MET A 1 6.59 -54.33 25.57
CA MET A 1 6.64 -55.77 25.17
C MET A 1 5.90 -55.89 23.84
N TYR A 2 6.55 -56.14 22.83
CA TYR A 2 6.47 -56.85 21.58
C TYR A 2 7.20 -56.11 20.45
N THR A 3 8.40 -56.57 20.23
CA THR A 3 9.26 -56.37 19.07
C THR A 3 8.77 -57.28 17.94
N ILE A 4 8.67 -56.76 16.71
CA ILE A 4 8.73 -57.63 15.51
C ILE A 4 9.73 -56.99 14.55
N ASN A 5 10.79 -57.74 14.34
CA ASN A 5 11.85 -57.58 13.38
C ASN A 5 11.45 -58.36 12.12
N LEU A 6 11.51 -57.77 10.93
CA LEU A 6 11.53 -58.53 9.69
C LEU A 6 12.38 -57.83 8.63
N THR A 7 13.58 -58.31 8.51
CA THR A 7 14.52 -58.09 7.40
C THR A 7 14.03 -58.84 6.17
N SER A 8 13.95 -58.20 5.04
CA SER A 8 14.17 -58.85 3.74
C SER A 8 14.75 -57.81 2.75
N ARG A 9 16.04 -58.05 2.44
CA ARG A 9 16.78 -57.40 1.37
C ARG A 9 16.27 -57.91 0.02
N VAL A 10 15.80 -57.00 -0.84
CA VAL A 10 15.77 -57.22 -2.29
C VAL A 10 16.72 -56.20 -2.92
N LYS A 11 17.86 -56.70 -3.42
CA LYS A 11 18.77 -55.96 -4.30
C LYS A 11 18.13 -55.92 -5.69
N LEU A 12 17.77 -54.73 -6.17
CA LEU A 12 17.60 -54.44 -7.58
C LEU A 12 18.53 -53.28 -7.94
N SER A 13 19.62 -53.62 -8.61
CA SER A 13 20.50 -52.67 -9.30
C SER A 13 19.86 -52.34 -10.63
N LEU A 14 19.58 -51.06 -10.86
CA LEU A 14 19.51 -50.45 -12.19
C LEU A 14 19.28 -48.94 -12.04
N GLY A 15 20.24 -48.12 -12.48
CA GLY A 15 19.99 -46.76 -13.01
C GLY A 15 19.82 -45.61 -12.01
N THR A 16 20.82 -45.38 -11.11
CA THR A 16 20.76 -44.24 -10.17
C THR A 16 20.94 -42.84 -10.81
N SER A 17 21.27 -42.75 -12.10
CA SER A 17 21.57 -41.46 -12.73
C SER A 17 20.31 -40.73 -13.27
N THR A 18 19.33 -41.48 -13.80
CA THR A 18 18.10 -40.89 -14.42
C THR A 18 17.07 -40.45 -13.37
N PHE A 19 16.99 -41.19 -12.25
CA PHE A 19 16.05 -40.84 -11.18
C PHE A 19 16.49 -39.60 -10.39
N PHE A 20 17.80 -39.35 -10.27
CA PHE A 20 18.34 -38.15 -9.61
C PHE A 20 18.15 -36.90 -10.46
N MET A 21 18.19 -37.00 -11.80
CA MET A 21 17.88 -35.86 -12.69
C MET A 21 16.40 -35.49 -12.69
N LEU A 22 15.48 -36.43 -12.59
CA LEU A 22 14.04 -36.18 -12.54
C LEU A 22 13.62 -35.57 -11.20
N LEU A 23 14.23 -35.95 -10.08
CA LEU A 23 13.98 -35.33 -8.77
C LEU A 23 14.52 -33.90 -8.71
N ASN A 24 15.68 -33.62 -9.32
CA ASN A 24 16.22 -32.27 -9.39
C ASN A 24 15.41 -31.35 -10.29
N ALA A 25 14.82 -31.83 -11.39
CA ALA A 25 13.92 -31.05 -12.25
C ALA A 25 12.62 -30.69 -11.53
N ALA A 26 11.98 -31.64 -10.83
CA ALA A 26 10.77 -31.40 -10.04
C ALA A 26 11.02 -30.48 -8.83
N GLN A 27 12.22 -30.52 -8.21
CA GLN A 27 12.60 -29.60 -7.15
C GLN A 27 12.96 -28.19 -7.67
N MET A 28 13.47 -28.07 -8.89
CA MET A 28 13.71 -26.77 -9.55
C MET A 28 12.41 -26.10 -9.96
N GLU A 29 11.40 -26.82 -10.45
CA GLU A 29 10.10 -26.24 -10.80
C GLU A 29 9.34 -25.73 -9.57
N THR A 30 9.48 -26.36 -8.39
CA THR A 30 8.85 -25.89 -7.14
C THR A 30 9.57 -24.71 -6.49
N SER A 31 10.82 -24.42 -6.85
CA SER A 31 11.59 -23.29 -6.30
C SER A 31 11.39 -21.97 -7.09
N ILE A 32 10.93 -22.03 -8.33
CA ILE A 32 10.74 -20.85 -9.19
C ILE A 32 9.49 -20.03 -8.78
N SER A 33 8.51 -20.64 -8.10
CA SER A 33 7.25 -19.96 -7.75
C SER A 33 7.29 -19.08 -6.49
N LYS A 34 8.41 -18.94 -5.81
CA LYS A 34 8.51 -18.22 -4.51
C LYS A 34 9.27 -16.90 -4.54
N SER A 35 9.87 -16.49 -5.66
CA SER A 35 10.58 -15.21 -5.72
C SER A 35 9.58 -14.04 -5.85
N LYS A 36 9.61 -13.14 -4.87
CA LYS A 36 8.83 -11.91 -4.91
C LYS A 36 9.57 -10.85 -5.73
N CYS A 37 8.82 -10.12 -6.56
CA CYS A 37 9.36 -8.96 -7.25
C CYS A 37 9.93 -7.95 -6.22
N PRO A 38 11.17 -7.47 -6.39
CA PRO A 38 11.78 -6.53 -5.43
C PRO A 38 11.03 -5.19 -5.36
N GLU A 39 10.41 -4.76 -6.46
CA GLU A 39 9.69 -3.49 -6.55
C GLU A 39 8.29 -3.56 -5.93
N CYS A 40 7.41 -4.42 -6.45
CA CYS A 40 6.02 -4.49 -6.00
C CYS A 40 5.75 -5.55 -4.92
N TRP A 41 6.71 -6.41 -4.63
CA TRP A 41 6.65 -7.50 -3.62
C TRP A 41 5.60 -8.57 -3.89
N ARG A 42 5.09 -8.65 -5.11
CA ARG A 42 4.20 -9.71 -5.56
C ARG A 42 5.00 -10.86 -6.16
N SER A 43 4.37 -12.05 -6.23
CA SER A 43 4.95 -13.15 -7.01
C SER A 43 5.15 -12.72 -8.47
N SER A 44 6.04 -13.38 -9.20
CA SER A 44 6.30 -13.08 -10.61
C SER A 44 5.03 -13.10 -11.47
N GLU A 45 4.11 -14.02 -11.18
CA GLU A 45 2.83 -14.19 -11.88
C GLU A 45 1.85 -13.01 -11.66
N LEU A 46 1.89 -12.40 -10.46
CA LEU A 46 1.03 -11.27 -10.07
C LEU A 46 1.77 -9.94 -10.15
N CYS A 47 2.96 -9.91 -10.74
CA CYS A 47 3.77 -8.72 -10.86
C CYS A 47 3.17 -7.73 -11.87
N LEU A 48 2.93 -6.50 -11.41
CA LEU A 48 2.33 -5.43 -12.20
C LEU A 48 3.35 -4.35 -12.63
N CYS A 49 4.66 -4.54 -12.37
CA CYS A 49 5.67 -3.51 -12.64
C CYS A 49 5.76 -3.12 -14.12
N ARG A 50 5.47 -4.04 -15.03
CA ARG A 50 5.45 -3.75 -16.47
C ARG A 50 4.30 -2.84 -16.89
N ASP A 51 3.22 -2.80 -16.11
CA ASP A 51 2.03 -2.00 -16.38
C ASP A 51 2.09 -0.61 -15.73
N ILE A 52 3.06 -0.38 -14.86
CA ILE A 52 3.20 0.89 -14.15
C ILE A 52 3.71 1.97 -15.11
N LYS A 53 2.90 3.03 -15.27
CA LYS A 53 3.26 4.26 -15.94
C LYS A 53 3.67 5.29 -14.90
N THR A 54 4.99 5.49 -14.73
CA THR A 54 5.52 6.44 -13.74
C THR A 54 5.15 7.87 -14.09
N GLN A 55 4.63 8.61 -13.11
CA GLN A 55 4.19 10.00 -13.22
C GLN A 55 5.00 10.91 -12.29
N SER A 56 5.32 12.12 -12.76
CA SER A 56 5.93 13.16 -11.93
C SER A 56 4.85 14.02 -11.29
N THR A 57 4.99 14.31 -10.00
CA THR A 57 4.06 15.16 -9.24
C THR A 57 4.76 16.39 -8.69
N LYS A 58 4.03 17.51 -8.57
CA LYS A 58 4.48 18.71 -7.87
C LYS A 58 4.34 18.51 -6.35
N ILE A 59 3.30 17.80 -5.94
CA ILE A 59 3.03 17.44 -4.55
C ILE A 59 3.84 16.19 -4.19
N GLN A 60 4.74 16.31 -3.23
CA GLN A 60 5.51 15.16 -2.75
C GLN A 60 4.63 14.23 -1.89
N VAL A 61 4.74 12.92 -2.10
CA VAL A 61 3.96 11.92 -1.37
C VAL A 61 4.87 11.11 -0.46
N LEU A 62 4.57 11.10 0.85
CA LEU A 62 5.19 10.24 1.84
C LEU A 62 4.19 9.19 2.32
N ILE A 63 4.51 7.93 2.10
CA ILE A 63 3.69 6.79 2.56
C ILE A 63 4.40 6.15 3.75
N LEU A 64 3.77 6.22 4.92
CA LEU A 64 4.22 5.52 6.12
C LEU A 64 3.40 4.25 6.30
N GLN A 65 4.01 3.10 6.03
CA GLN A 65 3.35 1.81 6.05
C GLN A 65 3.66 1.03 7.33
N HIS A 66 2.62 0.51 7.97
CA HIS A 66 2.78 -0.38 9.12
C HIS A 66 3.46 -1.70 8.70
N PRO A 67 4.44 -2.26 9.47
CA PRO A 67 5.18 -3.47 9.08
C PRO A 67 4.30 -4.69 8.80
N GLN A 68 3.18 -4.84 9.49
CA GLN A 68 2.24 -5.94 9.23
C GLN A 68 1.50 -5.75 7.91
N GLU A 69 1.15 -4.50 7.54
CA GLU A 69 0.48 -4.21 6.26
C GLU A 69 1.43 -4.43 5.08
N ALA A 70 2.74 -4.21 5.25
CA ALA A 70 3.73 -4.49 4.22
C ALA A 70 3.78 -5.97 3.77
N ARG A 71 3.26 -6.88 4.59
CA ARG A 71 3.14 -8.32 4.30
C ARG A 71 1.78 -8.70 3.70
N ASN A 72 0.83 -7.79 3.69
CA ASN A 72 -0.51 -8.03 3.14
C ASN A 72 -0.44 -8.07 1.61
N PRO A 73 -0.89 -9.14 0.93
CA PRO A 73 -0.88 -9.22 -0.53
C PRO A 73 -1.78 -8.18 -1.20
N LEU A 74 -2.78 -7.67 -0.48
CA LEU A 74 -3.69 -6.64 -0.97
C LEU A 74 -3.15 -5.21 -0.78
N THR A 75 -1.92 -5.02 -0.22
CA THR A 75 -1.37 -3.66 -0.05
C THR A 75 -1.16 -2.96 -1.38
N THR A 76 -1.56 -1.69 -1.46
CA THR A 76 -1.43 -0.84 -2.65
C THR A 76 -0.34 0.22 -2.51
N ALA A 77 0.27 0.36 -1.32
CA ALA A 77 1.29 1.38 -1.03
C ALA A 77 2.49 1.33 -1.99
N ARG A 78 2.99 0.12 -2.28
CA ARG A 78 4.12 -0.08 -3.20
C ARG A 78 3.77 0.26 -4.65
N LEU A 79 2.56 -0.07 -5.10
CA LEU A 79 2.08 0.29 -6.44
C LEU A 79 1.97 1.80 -6.57
N ALA A 80 1.38 2.48 -5.57
CA ALA A 80 1.28 3.93 -5.56
C ALA A 80 2.67 4.57 -5.60
N SER A 81 3.61 4.08 -4.77
CA SER A 81 4.98 4.60 -4.75
C SER A 81 5.73 4.37 -6.07
N ALA A 82 5.57 3.22 -6.71
CA ALA A 82 6.18 2.94 -8.00
C ALA A 82 5.58 3.78 -9.15
N THR A 83 4.29 4.15 -9.04
CA THR A 83 3.63 5.02 -10.02
C THR A 83 4.06 6.49 -9.87
N LEU A 84 4.44 6.95 -8.67
CA LEU A 84 4.74 8.35 -8.40
C LEU A 84 6.25 8.57 -8.25
N LYS A 85 6.86 9.22 -9.24
CA LYS A 85 8.28 9.57 -9.21
C LYS A 85 8.57 10.54 -8.06
N GLY A 86 9.58 10.22 -7.24
CA GLY A 86 9.96 11.06 -6.09
C GLY A 86 9.08 10.87 -4.85
N SER A 87 8.11 9.97 -4.88
CA SER A 87 7.42 9.55 -3.66
C SER A 87 8.37 8.82 -2.71
N VAL A 88 8.11 8.92 -1.42
CA VAL A 88 8.89 8.23 -0.38
C VAL A 88 7.99 7.21 0.30
N HIS A 89 8.38 5.94 0.25
CA HIS A 89 7.69 4.85 0.94
C HIS A 89 8.57 4.31 2.06
N ARG A 90 8.06 4.33 3.29
CA ARG A 90 8.74 3.86 4.49
C ARG A 90 7.93 2.82 5.22
N VAL A 91 8.53 1.67 5.50
CA VAL A 91 7.94 0.62 6.34
C VAL A 91 8.54 0.72 7.73
N GLY A 92 7.71 0.90 8.75
CA GLY A 92 8.17 1.05 10.13
C GLY A 92 7.05 1.55 11.05
N LEU A 93 7.40 1.85 12.28
CA LEU A 93 6.43 2.32 13.29
C LEU A 93 6.67 3.76 13.73
N ASN A 94 7.91 4.24 13.66
CA ASN A 94 8.30 5.51 14.23
C ASN A 94 9.45 6.16 13.46
N TRP A 95 9.33 7.47 13.23
CA TRP A 95 10.37 8.36 12.70
C TRP A 95 10.38 9.62 13.55
N ARG A 96 11.56 10.10 13.91
CA ARG A 96 11.71 11.24 14.85
C ARG A 96 11.17 12.56 14.31
N SER A 97 11.07 12.73 13.00
CA SER A 97 10.56 13.95 12.34
C SER A 97 10.11 13.68 10.90
N LEU A 98 9.41 14.63 10.28
CA LEU A 98 9.06 14.62 8.86
C LEU A 98 10.33 14.47 7.98
N SER A 99 11.36 15.29 8.23
CA SER A 99 12.61 15.25 7.48
C SER A 99 13.33 13.90 7.62
N ALA A 100 13.29 13.28 8.81
CA ALA A 100 13.84 11.93 9.01
C ALA A 100 13.07 10.85 8.25
N ALA A 101 11.76 10.98 8.14
CA ALA A 101 10.92 10.07 7.36
C ALA A 101 11.16 10.24 5.84
N LEU A 102 11.34 11.46 5.38
CA LEU A 102 11.62 11.79 3.97
C LEU A 102 13.05 11.41 3.56
N GLY A 103 14.02 11.64 4.45
CA GLY A 103 15.46 11.53 4.15
C GLY A 103 16.09 12.84 3.66
N HIS A 104 15.33 13.95 3.68
CA HIS A 104 15.77 15.29 3.33
C HIS A 104 15.02 16.35 4.14
N PRO A 105 15.52 17.59 4.24
CA PRO A 105 14.84 18.68 4.94
C PRO A 105 13.45 18.98 4.36
N ALA A 106 12.47 19.22 5.25
CA ALA A 106 11.11 19.62 4.87
C ALA A 106 10.44 20.43 5.98
N GLU A 107 9.66 21.44 5.58
CA GLU A 107 8.95 22.33 6.47
C GLU A 107 7.54 21.80 6.77
N SER A 108 7.25 21.49 8.03
CA SER A 108 5.94 20.94 8.46
C SER A 108 4.75 21.81 8.05
N LYS A 109 4.94 23.13 7.93
CA LYS A 109 3.88 24.07 7.52
C LYS A 109 3.39 23.87 6.08
N ASP A 110 4.20 23.24 5.21
CA ASP A 110 3.89 23.00 3.80
C ASP A 110 3.30 21.59 3.58
N TRP A 111 3.13 20.83 4.67
CA TRP A 111 2.68 19.43 4.60
C TRP A 111 1.32 19.24 5.27
N ALA A 112 0.58 18.28 4.74
CA ALA A 112 -0.65 17.80 5.33
C ALA A 112 -0.63 16.27 5.48
N VAL A 113 -1.28 15.77 6.53
CA VAL A 113 -1.48 14.32 6.73
C VAL A 113 -2.91 13.96 6.43
N LEU A 114 -3.12 12.83 5.74
CA LEU A 114 -4.45 12.25 5.58
C LEU A 114 -4.99 11.85 6.95
N PHE A 115 -6.02 12.58 7.39
CA PHE A 115 -6.56 12.45 8.75
C PHE A 115 -7.60 11.35 8.84
N LEU A 116 -7.42 10.47 9.81
CA LEU A 116 -8.27 9.30 10.03
C LEU A 116 -9.54 9.57 10.84
N GLY A 117 -9.73 10.79 11.30
CA GLY A 117 -10.87 11.16 12.14
C GLY A 117 -11.89 12.02 11.40
N THR A 118 -13.09 12.08 11.94
CA THR A 118 -14.10 13.06 11.53
C THR A 118 -13.79 14.42 12.16
N LEU A 119 -13.89 15.48 11.37
CA LEU A 119 -13.91 16.82 11.93
C LEU A 119 -15.23 17.01 12.71
N LYS A 120 -15.16 17.61 13.89
CA LYS A 120 -16.34 18.14 14.57
C LYS A 120 -16.81 19.37 13.77
N THR A 121 -17.42 19.15 12.63
CA THR A 121 -18.06 20.22 11.87
C THR A 121 -19.39 20.59 12.51
N SER A 122 -19.71 21.88 12.55
CA SER A 122 -21.06 22.32 12.92
C SER A 122 -22.07 21.64 12.00
N LYS A 123 -23.12 21.06 12.56
CA LYS A 123 -24.14 20.19 11.93
C LYS A 123 -24.93 20.81 10.74
N LYS A 124 -24.54 21.98 10.24
CA LYS A 124 -25.35 22.77 9.29
C LYS A 124 -24.98 22.66 7.80
N LEU A 125 -23.81 22.11 7.46
CA LEU A 125 -23.40 21.99 6.05
C LEU A 125 -22.98 20.54 5.75
N PRO A 126 -23.34 19.98 4.57
CA PRO A 126 -22.85 18.68 4.16
C PRO A 126 -21.32 18.71 4.10
N PRO A 127 -20.65 17.63 4.50
CA PRO A 127 -19.19 17.55 4.46
C PRO A 127 -18.72 17.66 3.00
N LEU A 128 -17.77 18.57 2.74
CA LEU A 128 -17.12 18.65 1.43
C LEU A 128 -16.37 17.36 1.13
N PRO A 129 -16.33 16.92 -0.13
CA PRO A 129 -15.60 15.70 -0.53
C PRO A 129 -14.12 15.72 -0.13
N PHE A 130 -13.52 16.91 -0.10
CA PHE A 130 -12.13 17.15 0.25
C PHE A 130 -11.98 18.48 1.02
N GLN A 131 -11.22 18.46 2.09
CA GLN A 131 -10.91 19.66 2.86
C GLN A 131 -9.48 19.61 3.39
N VAL A 132 -8.79 20.75 3.36
CA VAL A 132 -7.53 20.96 4.10
C VAL A 132 -7.82 21.86 5.28
N VAL A 133 -7.43 21.44 6.46
CA VAL A 133 -7.69 22.19 7.71
C VAL A 133 -6.45 22.23 8.59
N THR A 134 -6.40 23.22 9.49
CA THR A 134 -5.43 23.27 10.58
C THR A 134 -5.73 22.16 11.62
N GLN A 135 -4.84 21.99 12.60
CA GLN A 135 -5.06 21.09 13.74
C GLN A 135 -6.32 21.45 14.55
N LYS A 136 -6.71 22.74 14.52
CA LYS A 136 -7.91 23.26 15.20
C LYS A 136 -9.17 23.18 14.34
N GLY A 137 -9.07 22.69 13.10
CA GLY A 137 -10.21 22.54 12.18
C GLY A 137 -10.52 23.77 11.34
N ALA A 138 -9.72 24.85 11.40
CA ALA A 138 -9.89 26.01 10.52
C ALA A 138 -9.51 25.67 9.08
N PRO A 139 -10.28 26.09 8.06
CA PRO A 139 -9.97 25.86 6.65
C PRO A 139 -8.61 26.46 6.26
N VAL A 140 -7.91 25.76 5.37
CA VAL A 140 -6.62 26.17 4.81
C VAL A 140 -6.67 26.05 3.29
N SER A 141 -6.08 27.03 2.60
CA SER A 141 -5.94 26.97 1.14
C SER A 141 -5.09 25.75 0.74
N LYS A 142 -5.56 25.00 -0.25
CA LYS A 142 -4.89 23.81 -0.77
C LYS A 142 -3.59 24.14 -1.52
N GLU A 143 -3.44 25.33 -2.05
CA GLU A 143 -2.25 25.82 -2.74
C GLU A 143 -1.02 25.94 -1.83
N LEU A 144 -1.25 25.96 -0.51
CA LEU A 144 -0.16 25.95 0.49
C LEU A 144 0.42 24.57 0.76
N ILE A 145 -0.09 23.54 0.12
CA ILE A 145 0.36 22.16 0.33
C ILE A 145 1.40 21.80 -0.73
N LYS A 146 2.60 21.43 -0.28
CA LYS A 146 3.69 20.93 -1.12
C LYS A 146 3.93 19.44 -0.94
N GLY A 147 3.38 18.85 0.12
CA GLY A 147 3.51 17.42 0.36
C GLY A 147 2.39 16.86 1.21
N ILE A 148 2.13 15.57 1.03
CA ILE A 148 1.11 14.83 1.77
C ILE A 148 1.72 13.59 2.44
N VAL A 149 1.24 13.28 3.64
CA VAL A 149 1.59 12.06 4.38
C VAL A 149 0.39 11.14 4.43
N ILE A 150 0.60 9.90 4.01
CA ILE A 150 -0.39 8.84 4.03
C ILE A 150 0.01 7.78 5.07
N LEU A 151 -0.92 7.39 5.94
CA LEU A 151 -0.73 6.33 6.92
C LEU A 151 -1.35 5.03 6.38
N ASP A 152 -0.52 4.11 5.93
CA ASP A 152 -0.95 2.86 5.31
C ASP A 152 -1.03 1.72 6.33
N GLY A 153 -2.22 1.17 6.46
CA GLY A 153 -2.57 0.10 7.37
C GLY A 153 -4.08 0.06 7.63
N ASN A 154 -4.53 -0.99 8.31
CA ASN A 154 -5.89 -1.01 8.81
C ASN A 154 -6.07 0.08 9.91
N TRP A 155 -7.32 0.32 10.34
CA TRP A 155 -7.64 1.38 11.32
C TRP A 155 -6.76 1.34 12.57
N LYS A 156 -6.54 0.15 13.15
CA LYS A 156 -5.71 -0.03 14.36
C LYS A 156 -4.24 0.27 14.09
N GLN A 157 -3.73 -0.18 12.94
CA GLN A 157 -2.36 0.05 12.50
C GLN A 157 -2.10 1.53 12.21
N SER A 158 -2.98 2.19 11.47
CA SER A 158 -2.88 3.62 11.17
C SER A 158 -2.95 4.48 12.44
N LYS A 159 -3.79 4.12 13.42
CA LYS A 159 -3.78 4.76 14.75
C LYS A 159 -2.45 4.55 15.48
N THR A 160 -1.83 3.38 15.36
CA THR A 160 -0.50 3.12 15.94
C THR A 160 0.55 4.04 15.32
N LEU A 161 0.57 4.17 13.99
CA LEU A 161 1.45 5.10 13.28
C LEU A 161 1.22 6.54 13.73
N TRP A 162 -0.03 6.96 13.85
CA TRP A 162 -0.40 8.30 14.32
C TRP A 162 0.17 8.62 15.72
N TRP A 163 -0.06 7.74 16.68
CA TRP A 163 0.36 7.98 18.06
C TRP A 163 1.87 7.87 18.27
N ARG A 164 2.55 7.06 17.48
CA ARG A 164 4.01 6.91 17.58
C ARG A 164 4.81 8.01 16.88
N ASN A 165 4.18 8.86 16.09
CA ASN A 165 4.81 9.92 15.31
C ASN A 165 4.22 11.29 15.67
N SER A 166 4.61 11.81 16.85
CA SER A 166 4.05 13.07 17.40
C SER A 166 4.20 14.27 16.46
N TRP A 167 5.19 14.26 15.56
CA TRP A 167 5.38 15.32 14.57
C TRP A 167 4.21 15.43 13.57
N LEU A 168 3.43 14.36 13.35
CA LEU A 168 2.20 14.39 12.54
C LEU A 168 1.17 15.37 13.10
N LEU A 169 1.17 15.59 14.42
CA LEU A 169 0.29 16.57 15.07
C LEU A 169 0.55 18.01 14.65
N LYS A 170 1.75 18.31 14.13
CA LYS A 170 2.14 19.65 13.66
C LYS A 170 1.70 19.91 12.21
N LEU A 171 1.36 18.89 11.46
CA LEU A 171 0.94 19.01 10.06
C LEU A 171 -0.51 19.52 9.95
N LYS A 172 -0.84 20.11 8.80
CA LYS A 172 -2.22 20.32 8.39
C LYS A 172 -2.90 18.95 8.22
N ARG A 173 -4.22 18.93 8.14
CA ARG A 173 -4.99 17.70 7.98
C ARG A 173 -5.77 17.75 6.68
N ILE A 174 -5.70 16.67 5.91
CA ILE A 174 -6.60 16.41 4.79
C ILE A 174 -7.71 15.51 5.31
N VAL A 175 -8.96 15.91 5.06
CA VAL A 175 -10.16 15.11 5.36
C VAL A 175 -10.82 14.75 4.05
N LEU A 176 -11.00 13.45 3.83
CA LEU A 176 -11.69 12.90 2.66
C LEU A 176 -13.09 12.45 3.07
N ASN A 177 -14.08 12.85 2.28
CA ASN A 177 -15.45 12.35 2.36
C ASN A 177 -15.89 11.96 0.94
N PRO A 178 -15.34 10.89 0.36
CA PRO A 178 -15.67 10.46 -0.99
C PRO A 178 -17.14 10.06 -1.05
N THR A 179 -17.78 10.40 -2.15
CA THR A 179 -19.18 10.03 -2.44
C THR A 179 -19.28 8.70 -3.18
N ILE A 180 -18.17 8.21 -3.70
CA ILE A 180 -18.07 6.96 -4.46
C ILE A 180 -17.35 5.92 -3.59
N PRO A 181 -17.88 4.69 -3.49
CA PRO A 181 -17.19 3.63 -2.77
C PRO A 181 -15.90 3.23 -3.49
N SER A 182 -14.98 2.59 -2.75
CA SER A 182 -13.73 2.09 -3.33
C SER A 182 -13.98 0.94 -4.32
N ASP A 183 -13.13 0.86 -5.32
CA ASP A 183 -13.14 -0.18 -6.36
C ASP A 183 -12.63 -1.57 -5.88
N TRP A 184 -12.46 -1.80 -4.56
CA TRP A 184 -12.10 -3.12 -4.03
C TRP A 184 -13.13 -4.20 -4.33
N GLY A 185 -14.37 -3.84 -4.62
CA GLY A 185 -15.45 -4.79 -4.85
C GLY A 185 -15.59 -5.81 -3.70
N THR A 186 -15.58 -7.09 -4.02
CA THR A 186 -15.71 -8.20 -3.05
C THR A 186 -14.39 -8.62 -2.38
N LEU A 187 -13.24 -8.14 -2.86
CA LEU A 187 -11.93 -8.54 -2.36
C LEU A 187 -11.67 -8.05 -0.93
N ARG A 188 -12.10 -6.85 -0.62
CA ARG A 188 -11.94 -6.25 0.71
C ARG A 188 -13.21 -5.55 1.14
N LYS A 189 -13.85 -6.09 2.19
CA LYS A 189 -15.03 -5.45 2.78
C LYS A 189 -14.65 -4.09 3.35
N GLN A 190 -15.33 -3.04 2.89
CA GLN A 190 -15.20 -1.70 3.44
C GLN A 190 -16.08 -1.55 4.69
N PRO A 191 -15.55 -1.09 5.83
CA PRO A 191 -16.36 -0.80 7.00
C PRO A 191 -17.24 0.44 6.82
N ARG A 192 -16.84 1.38 5.95
CA ARG A 192 -17.54 2.61 5.62
C ARG A 192 -17.19 3.05 4.20
N ILE A 193 -18.07 3.84 3.57
CA ILE A 193 -17.88 4.35 2.20
C ILE A 193 -16.62 5.23 2.09
N GLU A 194 -16.22 5.91 3.17
CA GLU A 194 -15.04 6.78 3.18
C GLU A 194 -13.71 6.02 3.25
N CYS A 195 -13.77 4.69 3.43
CA CYS A 195 -12.58 3.85 3.56
C CYS A 195 -12.03 3.48 2.18
N LEU A 196 -11.35 4.41 1.53
CA LEU A 196 -10.61 4.17 0.30
C LEU A 196 -9.35 3.34 0.56
N SER A 197 -8.84 2.66 -0.48
CA SER A 197 -7.50 2.10 -0.46
C SER A 197 -6.44 3.20 -0.40
N THR A 198 -5.20 2.84 -0.05
CA THR A 198 -4.09 3.79 -0.02
C THR A 198 -3.87 4.47 -1.36
N ILE A 199 -3.91 3.71 -2.47
CA ILE A 199 -3.71 4.25 -3.81
C ILE A 199 -4.87 5.17 -4.23
N GLU A 200 -6.13 4.81 -3.93
CA GLU A 200 -7.29 5.67 -4.21
C GLU A 200 -7.26 6.95 -3.38
N SER A 201 -6.88 6.85 -2.10
CA SER A 201 -6.74 8.02 -1.23
C SER A 201 -5.69 9.01 -1.77
N ILE A 202 -4.59 8.50 -2.31
CA ILE A 202 -3.54 9.30 -2.96
C ILE A 202 -4.07 9.89 -4.25
N SER A 203 -4.66 9.09 -5.15
CA SER A 203 -5.25 9.53 -6.43
C SER A 203 -6.24 10.66 -6.21
N PHE A 204 -7.20 10.45 -5.32
CA PHE A 204 -8.21 11.45 -4.99
C PHE A 204 -7.60 12.73 -4.41
N SER A 205 -6.64 12.61 -3.47
CA SER A 205 -6.00 13.77 -2.86
C SER A 205 -5.21 14.60 -3.87
N LEU A 206 -4.45 13.96 -4.75
CA LEU A 206 -3.65 14.65 -5.78
C LEU A 206 -4.54 15.36 -6.79
N ALA A 207 -5.65 14.75 -7.23
CA ALA A 207 -6.63 15.38 -8.10
C ALA A 207 -7.23 16.64 -7.45
N GLN A 208 -7.58 16.58 -6.16
CA GLN A 208 -8.13 17.74 -5.42
C GLN A 208 -7.07 18.83 -5.17
N LEU A 209 -5.80 18.47 -5.15
CA LEU A 209 -4.66 19.41 -5.04
C LEU A 209 -4.18 19.96 -6.39
N ASN A 210 -4.99 19.83 -7.44
CA ASN A 210 -4.75 20.36 -8.79
C ASN A 210 -3.52 19.76 -9.51
N GLU A 211 -3.22 18.49 -9.24
CA GLU A 211 -2.26 17.73 -10.05
C GLU A 211 -2.88 17.32 -11.41
N SER A 212 -2.01 16.93 -12.36
CA SER A 212 -2.46 16.48 -13.68
C SER A 212 -3.44 15.29 -13.58
N PRO A 213 -4.53 15.27 -14.36
CA PRO A 213 -5.43 14.12 -14.45
C PRO A 213 -4.74 12.82 -14.86
N ASP A 214 -3.63 12.88 -15.58
CA ASP A 214 -2.84 11.70 -15.98
C ASP A 214 -2.33 10.91 -14.78
N ILE A 215 -2.04 11.61 -13.66
CA ILE A 215 -1.58 11.00 -12.42
C ILE A 215 -2.69 10.13 -11.81
N SER A 216 -3.89 10.68 -11.69
CA SER A 216 -5.05 9.94 -11.18
C SER A 216 -5.37 8.76 -12.11
N THR A 217 -5.37 8.98 -13.43
CA THR A 217 -5.61 7.92 -14.42
C THR A 217 -4.59 6.78 -14.30
N ALA A 218 -3.30 7.09 -14.09
CA ALA A 218 -2.26 6.07 -13.92
C ALA A 218 -2.44 5.28 -12.62
N LEU A 219 -2.73 5.96 -11.51
CA LEU A 219 -2.98 5.32 -10.20
C LEU A 219 -4.23 4.43 -10.24
N ASP A 220 -5.31 4.92 -10.82
CA ASP A 220 -6.59 4.19 -10.89
C ASP A 220 -6.47 2.98 -11.84
N THR A 221 -5.74 3.13 -12.96
CA THR A 221 -5.49 2.04 -13.90
C THR A 221 -4.72 0.90 -13.24
N ILE A 222 -3.62 1.20 -12.54
CA ILE A 222 -2.82 0.16 -11.88
C ILE A 222 -3.56 -0.46 -10.70
N PHE A 223 -4.45 0.29 -10.03
CA PHE A 223 -5.30 -0.23 -8.99
C PHE A 223 -6.33 -1.21 -9.54
N LYS A 224 -7.03 -0.89 -10.62
CA LYS A 224 -7.97 -1.80 -11.30
C LYS A 224 -7.31 -3.10 -11.71
N LYS A 225 -6.15 -3.05 -12.36
CA LYS A 225 -5.36 -4.24 -12.70
C LYS A 225 -4.98 -5.06 -11.46
N HIS A 226 -4.66 -4.40 -10.34
CA HIS A 226 -4.39 -5.10 -9.09
C HIS A 226 -5.62 -5.83 -8.57
N VAL A 227 -6.78 -5.20 -8.56
CA VAL A 227 -8.05 -5.80 -8.13
C VAL A 227 -8.40 -7.00 -9.01
N GLU A 228 -8.29 -6.87 -10.34
CA GLU A 228 -8.53 -7.95 -11.30
C GLU A 228 -7.60 -9.15 -11.06
N SER A 229 -6.28 -8.90 -10.95
CA SER A 229 -5.29 -9.95 -10.73
C SER A 229 -5.51 -10.70 -9.42
N MET A 230 -5.89 -9.99 -8.34
CA MET A 230 -6.15 -10.58 -7.03
C MET A 230 -7.50 -11.32 -7.00
N THR A 231 -8.47 -10.91 -7.80
CA THR A 231 -9.76 -11.61 -7.93
C THR A 231 -9.55 -12.96 -8.62
N LEU A 232 -8.79 -12.98 -9.72
CA LEU A 232 -8.45 -14.20 -10.44
C LEU A 232 -7.66 -15.17 -9.54
N ALA A 233 -6.65 -14.66 -8.81
CA ALA A 233 -5.85 -15.48 -7.90
C ALA A 233 -6.63 -16.09 -6.72
N LYS A 234 -7.79 -15.54 -6.37
CA LYS A 234 -8.67 -16.05 -5.31
C LYS A 234 -9.60 -17.16 -5.79
N GLN A 235 -9.81 -17.26 -7.10
CA GLN A 235 -10.70 -18.26 -7.74
C GLN A 235 -9.96 -19.57 -8.07
N LEU A 236 -8.64 -19.56 -8.04
CA LEU A 236 -7.75 -20.72 -8.22
C LEU A 236 -7.42 -21.37 -6.87
#